data_e0fde0c6fbcbb40b52cbb7cf9b231659
#
_entry.id   e0fde0c6fbcbb40b52cbb7cf9b231659
#
_cell.length_a   1.000
_cell.length_b   1.000
_cell.length_c   1.000
_cell.angle_alpha   90.00
_cell.angle_beta   90.00
_cell.angle_gamma   90.00
#
_symmetry.space_group_name_H-M   'P 1'
#
loop_
_entity.id
_entity.type
_entity.pdbx_description
1 polymer ?
#
loop_
_entity_poly.entity_id
_entity_poly.type
_entity_poly.pdbx_seq_one_letter_code
_entity_poly.pdbx_strand_id
1 'polypeptide(L)'
;DYLLKMNVRCNYIHSDVDTLERVQIMEDLRRGLYDVLVGVNLLREGLDLPEVALVAILDADRQGFLRTETSLIQTVGRAARNLNGRVLMYADTISPAMAKTLEETDRRRTVQETYNKENGISPKTIEKSIREVVEATRIVKDTDQYQGKSPLELTKKELYDYVKALEKEMKQAASDLQFERAAVLRDQVFEYKARL
;
A
#
# COMPACT_ATOMS: atom_id res chain seq x y z
N ASP A 1 -16.93 -8.25 10.67
CA ASP A 1 -17.77 -8.67 11.82
C ASP A 1 -17.49 -10.11 12.25
N TYR A 2 -17.49 -11.10 11.33
CA TYR A 2 -17.28 -12.50 11.72
C TYR A 2 -15.90 -12.75 12.34
N LEU A 3 -14.84 -12.27 11.70
CA LEU A 3 -13.46 -12.41 12.19
C LEU A 3 -13.26 -11.73 13.54
N LEU A 4 -13.84 -10.55 13.74
CA LEU A 4 -13.80 -9.83 15.02
C LEU A 4 -14.48 -10.62 16.14
N LYS A 5 -15.62 -11.28 15.85
CA LYS A 5 -16.30 -12.17 16.83
C LYS A 5 -15.45 -13.38 17.20
N MET A 6 -14.54 -13.79 16.33
CA MET A 6 -13.57 -14.87 16.56
C MET A 6 -12.26 -14.39 17.19
N ASN A 7 -12.21 -13.14 17.69
CA ASN A 7 -11.03 -12.50 18.27
C ASN A 7 -9.83 -12.39 17.30
N VAL A 8 -10.09 -12.35 15.99
CA VAL A 8 -9.07 -12.09 14.98
C VAL A 8 -8.98 -10.58 14.75
N ARG A 9 -7.80 -10.03 14.99
CA ARG A 9 -7.54 -8.60 14.72
C ARG A 9 -7.54 -8.38 13.22
N CYS A 10 -8.54 -7.70 12.69
CA CYS A 10 -8.70 -7.48 11.26
C CYS A 10 -9.18 -6.08 10.93
N ASN A 11 -8.80 -5.63 9.75
CA ASN A 11 -9.32 -4.42 9.12
C ASN A 11 -9.74 -4.72 7.69
N TYR A 12 -10.42 -3.78 7.03
CA TYR A 12 -10.90 -3.96 5.67
C TYR A 12 -10.63 -2.72 4.81
N ILE A 13 -10.51 -2.95 3.50
CA ILE A 13 -10.37 -1.89 2.49
C ILE A 13 -11.44 -2.07 1.42
N HIS A 14 -12.17 -1.00 1.09
CA HIS A 14 -13.11 -0.94 -0.03
C HIS A 14 -12.91 0.34 -0.85
N SER A 15 -13.74 0.54 -1.91
CA SER A 15 -13.62 1.66 -2.85
C SER A 15 -13.72 3.04 -2.19
N ASP A 16 -14.51 3.13 -1.12
CA ASP A 16 -14.85 4.41 -0.47
C ASP A 16 -13.82 4.84 0.59
N VAL A 17 -12.80 4.01 0.84
CA VAL A 17 -11.68 4.36 1.73
C VAL A 17 -10.78 5.37 1.04
N ASP A 18 -10.57 6.51 1.69
CA ASP A 18 -9.68 7.57 1.19
C ASP A 18 -8.24 7.10 1.00
N THR A 19 -7.51 7.76 0.11
CA THR A 19 -6.13 7.39 -0.22
C THR A 19 -5.21 7.43 0.99
N LEU A 20 -5.33 8.46 1.84
CA LEU A 20 -4.52 8.59 3.06
C LEU A 20 -4.88 7.52 4.09
N GLU A 21 -6.17 7.27 4.30
CA GLU A 21 -6.65 6.21 5.19
C GLU A 21 -6.18 4.83 4.71
N ARG A 22 -6.18 4.59 3.40
CA ARG A 22 -5.65 3.36 2.81
C ARG A 22 -4.17 3.15 3.13
N VAL A 23 -3.36 4.19 3.00
CA VAL A 23 -1.94 4.15 3.35
C VAL A 23 -1.78 3.82 4.83
N GLN A 24 -2.55 4.46 5.72
CA GLN A 24 -2.52 4.19 7.15
C GLN A 24 -2.90 2.74 7.49
N ILE A 25 -3.97 2.22 6.89
CA ILE A 25 -4.39 0.82 7.05
C ILE A 25 -3.25 -0.14 6.65
N MET A 26 -2.54 0.16 5.58
CA MET A 26 -1.43 -0.68 5.12
C MET A 26 -0.22 -0.63 6.07
N GLU A 27 0.11 0.54 6.59
CA GLU A 27 1.15 0.71 7.61
C GLU A 27 0.81 -0.04 8.89
N ASP A 28 -0.43 0.08 9.35
CA ASP A 28 -0.92 -0.56 10.56
C ASP A 28 -0.85 -2.10 10.44
N LEU A 29 -1.16 -2.66 9.25
CA LEU A 29 -0.94 -4.07 8.97
C LEU A 29 0.53 -4.44 9.09
N ARG A 30 1.43 -3.67 8.50
CA ARG A 30 2.88 -3.90 8.54
C ARG A 30 3.45 -3.77 9.97
N ARG A 31 2.87 -2.89 10.79
CA ARG A 31 3.20 -2.72 12.21
C ARG A 31 2.60 -3.81 13.10
N GLY A 32 1.73 -4.67 12.56
CA GLY A 32 1.09 -5.75 13.29
C GLY A 32 -0.02 -5.29 14.24
N LEU A 33 -0.63 -4.13 14.00
CA LEU A 33 -1.80 -3.67 14.76
C LEU A 33 -3.01 -4.58 14.50
N TYR A 34 -3.06 -5.21 13.35
CA TYR A 34 -3.97 -6.31 13.04
C TYR A 34 -3.28 -7.36 12.18
N ASP A 35 -3.84 -8.56 12.17
CA ASP A 35 -3.25 -9.74 11.54
C ASP A 35 -3.85 -10.01 10.16
N VAL A 36 -5.04 -9.51 9.90
CA VAL A 36 -5.79 -9.78 8.67
C VAL A 36 -6.30 -8.49 8.05
N LEU A 37 -6.05 -8.34 6.76
CA LEU A 37 -6.65 -7.29 5.94
C LEU A 37 -7.60 -7.92 4.93
N VAL A 38 -8.88 -7.52 4.97
CA VAL A 38 -9.91 -7.95 4.03
C VAL A 38 -10.08 -6.88 2.95
N GLY A 39 -9.92 -7.27 1.70
CA GLY A 39 -10.04 -6.34 0.57
C GLY A 39 -11.05 -6.80 -0.46
N VAL A 40 -11.90 -5.90 -0.90
CA VAL A 40 -12.78 -6.11 -2.05
C VAL A 40 -12.17 -5.41 -3.25
N ASN A 41 -11.57 -6.18 -4.16
CA ASN A 41 -11.04 -5.71 -5.44
C ASN A 41 -9.85 -4.73 -5.40
N LEU A 42 -9.33 -4.36 -4.22
CA LEU A 42 -8.34 -3.31 -4.05
C LEU A 42 -6.94 -3.80 -3.67
N LEU A 43 -6.78 -5.10 -3.41
CA LEU A 43 -5.50 -5.69 -3.01
C LEU A 43 -4.64 -6.13 -4.23
N ARG A 44 -4.82 -5.51 -5.40
CA ARG A 44 -4.18 -5.94 -6.65
C ARG A 44 -2.99 -5.09 -7.06
N GLU A 45 -3.08 -3.78 -7.00
CA GLU A 45 -2.05 -2.84 -7.50
C GLU A 45 -1.49 -1.97 -6.39
N GLY A 46 -0.24 -1.55 -6.55
CA GLY A 46 0.41 -0.59 -5.66
C GLY A 46 0.76 -1.08 -4.26
N LEU A 47 0.48 -2.36 -3.92
CA LEU A 47 0.73 -2.88 -2.58
C LEU A 47 2.05 -3.64 -2.53
N ASP A 48 2.96 -3.19 -1.69
CA ASP A 48 4.22 -3.85 -1.39
C ASP A 48 4.28 -4.24 0.09
N LEU A 49 3.80 -5.44 0.38
CA LEU A 49 3.64 -6.00 1.73
C LEU A 49 4.45 -7.28 1.88
N PRO A 50 5.77 -7.19 2.08
CA PRO A 50 6.62 -8.38 2.22
C PRO A 50 6.31 -9.20 3.50
N GLU A 51 5.63 -8.59 4.46
CA GLU A 51 5.23 -9.24 5.72
C GLU A 51 4.06 -10.21 5.53
N VAL A 52 3.32 -10.12 4.41
CA VAL A 52 2.17 -10.98 4.14
C VAL A 52 2.62 -12.41 3.84
N ALA A 53 2.30 -13.33 4.75
CA ALA A 53 2.60 -14.75 4.62
C ALA A 53 1.42 -15.56 4.04
N LEU A 54 0.20 -15.05 4.06
CA LEU A 54 -0.98 -15.75 3.55
C LEU A 54 -1.84 -14.83 2.69
N VAL A 55 -2.17 -15.31 1.50
CA VAL A 55 -3.20 -14.72 0.63
C VAL A 55 -4.35 -15.72 0.48
N ALA A 56 -5.55 -15.31 0.87
CA ALA A 56 -6.78 -16.10 0.72
C ALA A 56 -7.68 -15.44 -0.33
N ILE A 57 -8.03 -16.20 -1.37
CA ILE A 57 -8.92 -15.74 -2.44
C ILE A 57 -10.24 -16.50 -2.31
N LEU A 58 -11.28 -15.80 -1.92
CA LEU A 58 -12.63 -16.37 -1.81
C LEU A 58 -13.32 -16.36 -3.17
N ASP A 59 -14.17 -17.34 -3.43
CA ASP A 59 -14.88 -17.51 -4.71
C ASP A 59 -13.94 -17.39 -5.92
N ALA A 60 -12.84 -18.12 -5.90
CA ALA A 60 -11.79 -18.01 -6.91
C ALA A 60 -12.22 -18.52 -8.28
N ASP A 61 -13.23 -19.39 -8.36
CA ASP A 61 -13.82 -19.95 -9.57
C ASP A 61 -14.91 -19.06 -10.18
N ARG A 62 -15.40 -18.03 -9.46
CA ARG A 62 -16.42 -17.13 -10.00
C ARG A 62 -15.90 -16.39 -11.22
N GLN A 63 -16.74 -16.33 -12.26
CA GLN A 63 -16.40 -15.58 -13.46
C GLN A 63 -16.49 -14.07 -13.20
N GLY A 64 -15.51 -13.32 -13.71
CA GLY A 64 -15.50 -11.89 -13.61
C GLY A 64 -14.12 -11.28 -13.89
N PHE A 65 -14.09 -9.97 -14.09
CA PHE A 65 -12.86 -9.23 -14.41
C PHE A 65 -11.73 -9.45 -13.39
N LEU A 66 -12.07 -9.72 -12.14
CA LEU A 66 -11.11 -9.93 -11.04
C LEU A 66 -10.68 -11.38 -10.85
N ARG A 67 -11.20 -12.29 -11.68
CA ARG A 67 -10.89 -13.72 -11.66
C ARG A 67 -10.31 -14.18 -13.00
N THR A 68 -9.74 -13.24 -13.75
CA THR A 68 -8.92 -13.56 -14.91
C THR A 68 -7.58 -14.15 -14.48
N GLU A 69 -6.95 -14.92 -15.35
CA GLU A 69 -5.61 -15.47 -15.13
C GLU A 69 -4.61 -14.39 -14.64
N THR A 70 -4.53 -13.26 -15.34
CA THR A 70 -3.65 -12.15 -14.98
C THR A 70 -3.94 -11.60 -13.57
N SER A 71 -5.23 -11.45 -13.24
CA SER A 71 -5.65 -10.96 -11.91
C SER A 71 -5.27 -11.92 -10.80
N LEU A 72 -5.47 -13.22 -11.02
CA LEU A 72 -5.12 -14.25 -10.05
C LEU A 72 -3.59 -14.33 -9.88
N ILE A 73 -2.81 -14.30 -10.96
CA ILE A 73 -1.34 -14.31 -10.90
C ILE A 73 -0.82 -13.09 -10.12
N GLN A 74 -1.37 -11.89 -10.35
CA GLN A 74 -0.99 -10.70 -9.60
C GLN A 74 -1.29 -10.85 -8.10
N THR A 75 -2.45 -11.38 -7.75
CA THR A 75 -2.86 -11.59 -6.36
C THR A 75 -2.00 -12.65 -5.68
N VAL A 76 -1.75 -13.78 -6.34
CA VAL A 76 -0.85 -14.84 -5.88
C VAL A 76 0.56 -14.31 -5.65
N GLY A 77 1.05 -13.45 -6.55
CA GLY A 77 2.37 -12.82 -6.45
C GLY A 77 2.60 -11.96 -5.20
N ARG A 78 1.52 -11.59 -4.46
CA ARG A 78 1.67 -10.84 -3.20
C ARG A 78 2.32 -11.67 -2.09
N ALA A 79 2.06 -12.97 -2.04
CA ALA A 79 2.69 -13.88 -1.08
C ALA A 79 4.13 -14.28 -1.47
N ALA A 80 4.55 -14.04 -2.70
CA ALA A 80 5.84 -14.51 -3.22
C ALA A 80 7.08 -13.81 -2.61
N ARG A 81 6.89 -12.72 -1.87
CA ARG A 81 7.96 -11.98 -1.19
C ARG A 81 8.31 -12.52 0.19
N ASN A 82 7.45 -13.38 0.72
CA ASN A 82 7.64 -14.03 2.01
C ASN A 82 8.10 -15.47 1.78
N LEU A 83 9.16 -15.89 2.47
CA LEU A 83 9.67 -17.25 2.37
C LEU A 83 8.61 -18.31 2.72
N ASN A 84 7.76 -18.01 3.70
CA ASN A 84 6.65 -18.85 4.13
C ASN A 84 5.34 -18.51 3.42
N GLY A 85 5.42 -17.77 2.30
CA GLY A 85 4.25 -17.30 1.56
C GLY A 85 3.38 -18.45 1.08
N ARG A 86 2.07 -18.39 1.39
CA ARG A 86 1.07 -19.37 0.97
C ARG A 86 -0.11 -18.65 0.31
N VAL A 87 -0.73 -19.35 -0.63
CA VAL A 87 -1.96 -18.88 -1.27
C VAL A 87 -3.02 -19.96 -1.16
N LEU A 88 -4.19 -19.58 -0.71
CA LEU A 88 -5.38 -20.45 -0.68
C LEU A 88 -6.42 -19.88 -1.62
N MET A 89 -6.88 -20.68 -2.56
CA MET A 89 -8.00 -20.36 -3.44
C MET A 89 -9.21 -21.20 -3.02
N TYR A 90 -10.22 -20.55 -2.48
CA TYR A 90 -11.48 -21.19 -2.11
C TYR A 90 -12.40 -21.20 -3.34
N ALA A 91 -12.81 -22.39 -3.77
CA ALA A 91 -13.58 -22.60 -4.98
C ALA A 91 -14.32 -23.94 -4.93
N ASP A 92 -15.48 -24.02 -5.54
CA ASP A 92 -16.22 -25.28 -5.71
C ASP A 92 -15.63 -26.12 -6.86
N THR A 93 -15.12 -25.44 -7.90
CA THR A 93 -14.52 -26.06 -9.08
C THR A 93 -13.26 -25.31 -9.50
N ILE A 94 -12.34 -26.01 -10.17
CA ILE A 94 -11.16 -25.37 -10.75
C ILE A 94 -11.54 -24.75 -12.09
N SER A 95 -11.61 -23.42 -12.14
CA SER A 95 -11.85 -22.70 -13.40
C SER A 95 -10.62 -22.73 -14.32
N PRO A 96 -10.78 -22.53 -15.65
CA PRO A 96 -9.65 -22.46 -16.56
C PRO A 96 -8.60 -21.39 -16.18
N ALA A 97 -9.03 -20.25 -15.62
CA ALA A 97 -8.14 -19.21 -15.15
C ALA A 97 -7.34 -19.67 -13.92
N MET A 98 -7.96 -20.39 -12.99
CA MET A 98 -7.26 -20.98 -11.85
C MET A 98 -6.23 -22.02 -12.30
N ALA A 99 -6.62 -22.93 -13.20
CA ALA A 99 -5.72 -23.98 -13.72
C ALA A 99 -4.46 -23.38 -14.33
N LYS A 100 -4.59 -22.39 -15.20
CA LYS A 100 -3.47 -21.67 -15.81
C LYS A 100 -2.63 -20.91 -14.77
N THR A 101 -3.28 -20.30 -13.76
CA THR A 101 -2.57 -19.59 -12.68
C THR A 101 -1.71 -20.57 -11.87
N LEU A 102 -2.24 -21.74 -11.54
CA LEU A 102 -1.51 -22.78 -10.81
C LEU A 102 -0.33 -23.30 -11.64
N GLU A 103 -0.55 -23.64 -12.90
CA GLU A 103 0.48 -24.10 -13.83
C GLU A 103 1.62 -23.07 -13.96
N GLU A 104 1.29 -21.81 -14.22
CA GLU A 104 2.30 -20.76 -14.37
C GLU A 104 3.06 -20.46 -13.07
N THR A 105 2.37 -20.51 -11.94
CA THR A 105 3.00 -20.31 -10.63
C THR A 105 3.98 -21.45 -10.32
N ASP A 106 3.60 -22.69 -10.60
CA ASP A 106 4.44 -23.86 -10.41
C ASP A 106 5.65 -23.86 -11.35
N ARG A 107 5.45 -23.52 -12.61
CA ARG A 107 6.53 -23.32 -13.59
C ARG A 107 7.55 -22.29 -13.10
N ARG A 108 7.08 -21.12 -12.64
CA ARG A 108 7.97 -20.07 -12.12
C ARG A 108 8.74 -20.52 -10.89
N ARG A 109 8.09 -21.21 -9.98
CA ARG A 109 8.72 -21.78 -8.79
C ARG A 109 9.82 -22.76 -9.15
N THR A 110 9.54 -23.71 -10.04
CA THR A 110 10.51 -24.72 -10.48
C THR A 110 11.74 -24.07 -11.12
N VAL A 111 11.55 -23.09 -11.99
CA VAL A 111 12.66 -22.34 -12.61
C VAL A 111 13.51 -21.63 -11.55
N GLN A 112 12.86 -20.95 -10.59
CA GLN A 112 13.56 -20.23 -9.53
C GLN A 112 14.31 -21.18 -8.59
N GLU A 113 13.70 -22.29 -8.20
CA GLU A 113 14.35 -23.29 -7.34
C GLU A 113 15.56 -23.94 -8.02
N THR A 114 15.45 -24.25 -9.30
CA THR A 114 16.57 -24.78 -10.09
C THR A 114 17.72 -23.76 -10.13
N TYR A 115 17.43 -22.53 -10.49
CA TYR A 115 18.42 -21.46 -10.51
C TYR A 115 19.09 -21.26 -9.14
N ASN A 116 18.31 -21.25 -8.06
CA ASN A 116 18.83 -21.09 -6.72
C ASN A 116 19.79 -22.22 -6.34
N LYS A 117 19.42 -23.48 -6.67
CA LYS A 117 20.28 -24.66 -6.39
C LYS A 117 21.59 -24.60 -7.18
N GLU A 118 21.52 -24.26 -8.47
CA GLU A 118 22.71 -24.15 -9.34
C GLU A 118 23.66 -23.05 -8.90
N ASN A 119 23.15 -21.95 -8.32
CA ASN A 119 23.94 -20.80 -7.90
C ASN A 119 24.21 -20.76 -6.38
N GLY A 120 23.81 -21.77 -5.61
CA GLY A 120 24.01 -21.81 -4.15
C GLY A 120 23.25 -20.72 -3.39
N ILE A 121 22.13 -20.25 -3.94
CA ILE A 121 21.34 -19.15 -3.35
C ILE A 121 20.33 -19.72 -2.36
N SER A 122 20.39 -19.26 -1.12
CA SER A 122 19.37 -19.54 -0.11
C SER A 122 18.32 -18.43 -0.12
N PRO A 123 17.04 -18.73 -0.45
CA PRO A 123 15.98 -17.75 -0.42
C PRO A 123 15.81 -17.11 0.95
N LYS A 124 15.51 -15.81 0.99
CA LYS A 124 15.22 -15.06 2.22
C LYS A 124 13.97 -14.22 2.03
N THR A 125 13.22 -14.02 3.11
CA THR A 125 12.12 -13.06 3.12
C THR A 125 12.68 -11.66 2.89
N ILE A 126 11.98 -10.87 2.07
CA ILE A 126 12.33 -9.47 1.83
C ILE A 126 11.96 -8.69 3.09
N GLU A 127 12.93 -8.03 3.70
CA GLU A 127 12.72 -7.07 4.77
C GLU A 127 12.74 -5.65 4.18
N LYS A 128 11.68 -4.90 4.41
CA LYS A 128 11.57 -3.51 3.95
C LYS A 128 11.24 -2.62 5.13
N SER A 129 12.03 -1.57 5.33
CA SER A 129 11.74 -0.57 6.36
C SER A 129 10.35 0.03 6.14
N ILE A 130 9.59 0.18 7.23
CA ILE A 130 8.33 0.92 7.21
C ILE A 130 8.73 2.39 7.12
N ARG A 131 8.59 2.98 5.93
CA ARG A 131 8.75 4.42 5.77
C ARG A 131 7.47 5.07 6.26
N GLU A 132 7.55 5.93 7.23
CA GLU A 132 6.40 6.70 7.70
C GLU A 132 5.99 7.71 6.62
N VAL A 133 5.01 7.34 5.80
CA VAL A 133 4.34 8.31 4.90
C VAL A 133 3.66 9.39 5.73
N VAL A 134 3.26 9.05 6.96
CA VAL A 134 2.71 9.98 7.96
C VAL A 134 3.74 11.03 8.40
N GLU A 135 5.07 10.74 8.37
CA GLU A 135 6.06 11.77 8.66
C GLU A 135 6.03 12.92 7.64
N ALA A 136 5.87 12.62 6.36
CA ALA A 136 5.73 13.69 5.36
C ALA A 136 4.47 14.54 5.60
N THR A 137 3.38 13.91 6.04
CA THR A 137 2.12 14.62 6.36
C THR A 137 2.13 15.24 7.77
N ARG A 138 2.84 14.65 8.74
CA ARG A 138 3.04 15.24 10.07
C ARG A 138 3.98 16.43 10.03
N ILE A 139 5.05 16.38 9.27
CA ILE A 139 5.98 17.51 9.11
C ILE A 139 5.24 18.71 8.51
N VAL A 140 4.23 18.48 7.69
CA VAL A 140 3.35 19.54 7.17
C VAL A 140 2.41 20.07 8.26
N LYS A 141 2.05 19.28 9.30
CA LYS A 141 1.28 19.76 10.45
C LYS A 141 2.14 20.45 11.53
N ASP A 142 3.42 20.06 11.66
CA ASP A 142 4.36 20.66 12.61
C ASP A 142 4.95 22.01 12.14
N THR A 143 4.73 22.40 10.87
CA THR A 143 4.98 23.77 10.39
C THR A 143 3.89 24.76 10.85
N ASP A 144 2.92 24.33 11.66
CA ASP A 144 1.98 25.21 12.36
C ASP A 144 2.67 26.07 13.46
N GLN A 145 3.76 26.76 13.10
CA GLN A 145 4.29 27.88 13.89
C GLN A 145 3.41 29.15 13.83
N TYR A 146 2.31 29.06 13.11
CA TYR A 146 1.32 30.16 13.07
C TYR A 146 0.22 29.94 14.11
N GLN A 147 0.55 30.17 15.40
CA GLN A 147 -0.38 30.54 16.49
C GLN A 147 -1.71 29.76 16.57
N GLY A 148 -1.73 28.46 16.23
CA GLY A 148 -2.91 27.60 16.43
C GLY A 148 -4.14 27.92 15.56
N LYS A 149 -4.01 28.75 14.52
CA LYS A 149 -5.08 29.03 13.57
C LYS A 149 -5.02 28.02 12.42
N SER A 150 -6.16 27.48 12.04
CA SER A 150 -6.28 26.69 10.81
C SER A 150 -5.89 27.56 9.59
N PRO A 151 -5.23 27.01 8.55
CA PRO A 151 -4.97 27.76 7.31
C PRO A 151 -6.22 28.38 6.66
N LEU A 152 -7.41 27.88 7.02
CA LEU A 152 -8.71 28.40 6.60
C LEU A 152 -9.10 29.72 7.30
N GLU A 153 -8.47 30.05 8.41
CA GLU A 153 -8.77 31.22 9.26
C GLU A 153 -7.72 32.36 9.12
N LEU A 154 -6.74 32.16 8.22
CA LEU A 154 -5.68 33.12 7.99
C LEU A 154 -6.19 34.32 7.18
N THR A 155 -5.72 35.51 7.55
CA THR A 155 -5.91 36.72 6.73
C THR A 155 -5.12 36.61 5.43
N LYS A 156 -5.49 37.34 4.39
CA LYS A 156 -4.80 37.32 3.07
C LYS A 156 -3.27 37.54 3.20
N LYS A 157 -2.84 38.37 4.11
CA LYS A 157 -1.42 38.63 4.35
C LYS A 157 -0.72 37.43 4.99
N GLU A 158 -1.32 36.87 6.04
CA GLU A 158 -0.81 35.65 6.70
C GLU A 158 -0.79 34.45 5.73
N LEU A 159 -1.82 34.32 4.90
CA LEU A 159 -1.88 33.29 3.89
C LEU A 159 -0.77 33.43 2.82
N TYR A 160 -0.47 34.66 2.40
CA TYR A 160 0.63 34.95 1.49
C TYR A 160 2.00 34.55 2.08
N ASP A 161 2.24 34.93 3.33
CA ASP A 161 3.49 34.60 4.03
C ASP A 161 3.62 33.08 4.24
N TYR A 162 2.50 32.39 4.55
CA TYR A 162 2.43 30.93 4.67
C TYR A 162 2.75 30.23 3.35
N VAL A 163 2.14 30.64 2.26
CA VAL A 163 2.42 30.11 0.91
C VAL A 163 3.90 30.28 0.54
N LYS A 164 4.48 31.42 0.87
CA LYS A 164 5.89 31.69 0.61
C LYS A 164 6.84 30.78 1.43
N ALA A 165 6.46 30.45 2.66
CA ALA A 165 7.19 29.49 3.49
C ALA A 165 7.11 28.08 2.90
N LEU A 166 5.92 27.64 2.50
CA LEU A 166 5.72 26.33 1.83
C LEU A 166 6.54 26.23 0.52
N GLU A 167 6.59 27.28 -0.29
CA GLU A 167 7.42 27.30 -1.50
C GLU A 167 8.92 27.15 -1.20
N LYS A 168 9.40 27.73 -0.12
CA LYS A 168 10.79 27.61 0.31
C LYS A 168 11.09 26.17 0.74
N GLU A 169 10.21 25.57 1.53
CA GLU A 169 10.34 24.17 1.96
C GLU A 169 10.26 23.20 0.79
N MET A 170 9.34 23.42 -0.15
CA MET A 170 9.22 22.62 -1.38
C MET A 170 10.54 22.61 -2.17
N LYS A 171 11.17 23.79 -2.34
CA LYS A 171 12.45 23.92 -3.03
C LYS A 171 13.57 23.22 -2.27
N GLN A 172 13.59 23.32 -0.95
CA GLN A 172 14.56 22.63 -0.11
C GLN A 172 14.39 21.10 -0.21
N ALA A 173 13.16 20.59 -0.08
CA ALA A 173 12.87 19.17 -0.23
C ALA A 173 13.28 18.63 -1.62
N ALA A 174 13.07 19.41 -2.68
CA ALA A 174 13.51 19.06 -4.02
C ALA A 174 15.05 19.02 -4.13
N SER A 175 15.76 19.99 -3.52
CA SER A 175 17.23 20.02 -3.47
C SER A 175 17.80 18.84 -2.70
N ASP A 176 17.10 18.40 -1.64
CA ASP A 176 17.47 17.25 -0.81
C ASP A 176 17.04 15.90 -1.42
N LEU A 177 16.60 15.90 -2.71
CA LEU A 177 16.10 14.73 -3.46
C LEU A 177 14.89 14.04 -2.82
N GLN A 178 14.16 14.73 -1.95
CA GLN A 178 12.92 14.26 -1.32
C GLN A 178 11.72 14.56 -2.24
N PHE A 179 11.67 13.93 -3.39
CA PHE A 179 10.69 14.29 -4.44
C PHE A 179 9.24 14.07 -4.03
N GLU A 180 8.93 13.04 -3.22
CA GLU A 180 7.58 12.80 -2.71
C GLU A 180 7.12 13.94 -1.79
N ARG A 181 8.00 14.39 -0.88
CA ARG A 181 7.73 15.54 -0.01
C ARG A 181 7.56 16.83 -0.82
N ALA A 182 8.43 17.06 -1.80
CA ALA A 182 8.33 18.22 -2.66
C ALA A 182 7.01 18.24 -3.46
N ALA A 183 6.51 17.08 -3.90
CA ALA A 183 5.23 16.97 -4.59
C ALA A 183 4.04 17.31 -3.68
N VAL A 184 4.00 16.82 -2.46
CA VAL A 184 2.96 17.16 -1.47
C VAL A 184 2.95 18.66 -1.17
N LEU A 185 4.12 19.24 -0.92
CA LEU A 185 4.25 20.69 -0.67
C LEU A 185 3.83 21.52 -1.89
N ARG A 186 4.12 21.06 -3.10
CA ARG A 186 3.67 21.72 -4.35
C ARG A 186 2.14 21.76 -4.43
N ASP A 187 1.48 20.64 -4.14
CA ASP A 187 0.04 20.54 -4.26
C ASP A 187 -0.66 21.45 -3.23
N GLN A 188 -0.11 21.56 -2.02
CA GLN A 188 -0.56 22.53 -1.02
C GLN A 188 -0.34 23.99 -1.45
N VAL A 189 0.82 24.30 -2.02
CA VAL A 189 1.09 25.65 -2.56
C VAL A 189 0.06 26.00 -3.63
N PHE A 190 -0.31 25.06 -4.51
CA PHE A 190 -1.36 25.30 -5.50
C PHE A 190 -2.73 25.55 -4.88
N GLU A 191 -3.10 24.73 -3.88
CA GLU A 191 -4.38 24.87 -3.19
C GLU A 191 -4.51 26.23 -2.51
N TYR A 192 -3.49 26.66 -1.75
CA TYR A 192 -3.54 27.93 -1.01
C TYR A 192 -3.35 29.16 -1.91
N LYS A 193 -2.60 29.05 -3.00
CA LYS A 193 -2.53 30.10 -4.01
C LYS A 193 -3.87 30.37 -4.70
N ALA A 194 -4.68 29.36 -4.90
CA ALA A 194 -6.01 29.53 -5.47
C ALA A 194 -6.99 30.31 -4.58
N ARG A 195 -6.61 30.54 -3.31
CA ARG A 195 -7.41 31.27 -2.31
C ARG A 195 -6.93 32.72 -2.07
N LEU A 196 -5.75 33.09 -2.60
CA LEU A 196 -5.19 34.44 -2.56
C LEU A 196 -5.83 35.36 -3.59
#